data_ad02b6986f41b1c02da45f0aa5a36322
#
_entry.id   ad02b6986f41b1c02da45f0aa5a36322
#
_cell.length_a   1.000
_cell.length_b   1.000
_cell.length_c   1.000
_cell.angle_alpha   90.00
_cell.angle_beta   90.00
_cell.angle_gamma   90.00
#
_symmetry.space_group_name_H-M   'P 1'
#
loop_
_entity.id
_entity.type
_entity.pdbx_description
1 polymer ?
#
loop_
_entity_poly.entity_id
_entity_poly.type
_entity_poly.pdbx_seq_one_letter_code
_entity_poly.pdbx_strand_id
1 'polypeptide(L)'
;DQQQFTAYCLDMSRHYPATISNTGEQSLYVKDSDMLLGLFVQTLKAGDTAANGSDPNTSACFGDLMAVHGDITSFRFLSTTVVDQTMLDTFNNDERVQFEINGATFADGYELTRDDGHWIYGFWRKSVVQTYNFVTTAWPSGAVYDKMLWVIEHSYPAISMSTMMHDAGADYDRLYTEIAASQGGLSSAELDELVETIVYATIQEAVWHHQPAKVNDDPERFIGAKLIQGHQDTKLLYEYLTQERDEYTNYRSKVFGDSISIEHPADLTPAQNGAGYIYGPFSIASDMLSAGTVAVSVEAKGVNASVTDSSGTTLNAVRSGQEFYVRTDARPDKVVTLKVKTTDALTLTGADRGRMYVHADAQQAAELQPVGTGGTPNRVSADDTLVLPAVAPPPIPRPTGERVSFEKIDADTQALLDGAVIRIVDGNGATVFQGMTDNGVVTTDVELAYDTNYFYFEVTQPDGYQLDDTRHTLRLSSVEANPEYWVIENDKLPASPPPVVGEARIRKLGADTGAGLSGCKIEVKTAS
;
A
#
# COMPACT_ATOMS: atom_id res chain seq x y z
N ASP A 1 30.87 10.00 35.49
CA ASP A 1 30.03 8.98 34.82
C ASP A 1 30.61 8.74 33.43
N GLN A 2 31.10 7.52 33.20
CA GLN A 2 31.55 7.11 31.86
C GLN A 2 30.29 6.85 31.02
N GLN A 3 30.07 7.63 30.01
CA GLN A 3 28.96 7.44 29.08
C GLN A 3 29.46 6.56 27.92
N GLN A 4 28.91 5.37 27.80
CA GLN A 4 29.23 4.44 26.73
C GLN A 4 28.26 4.69 25.57
N PHE A 5 28.76 4.71 24.35
CA PHE A 5 27.96 4.85 23.15
C PHE A 5 28.58 4.09 21.98
N THR A 6 27.78 3.71 21.04
CA THR A 6 28.24 3.04 19.82
C THR A 6 28.67 4.08 18.80
N ALA A 7 29.84 3.86 18.18
CA ALA A 7 30.36 4.70 17.12
C ALA A 7 30.84 3.85 15.95
N TYR A 8 30.87 4.45 14.77
CA TYR A 8 31.31 3.81 13.54
C TYR A 8 32.57 4.44 13.01
N CYS A 9 33.49 3.63 12.49
CA CYS A 9 34.69 4.08 11.83
C CYS A 9 34.35 4.71 10.48
N LEU A 10 34.95 5.87 10.17
CA LEU A 10 34.58 6.65 8.99
C LEU A 10 35.61 6.59 7.85
N ASP A 11 36.78 5.98 8.06
CA ASP A 11 37.83 5.92 7.06
C ASP A 11 38.63 4.60 7.16
N MET A 12 38.26 3.61 6.36
CA MET A 12 38.92 2.30 6.35
C MET A 12 40.37 2.32 5.84
N SER A 13 40.81 3.42 5.27
CA SER A 13 42.21 3.58 4.84
C SER A 13 43.18 3.85 5.99
N ARG A 14 42.67 4.05 7.22
CA ARG A 14 43.43 4.32 8.41
C ARG A 14 43.26 3.22 9.45
N HIS A 15 44.17 3.17 10.41
CA HIS A 15 44.10 2.22 11.49
C HIS A 15 42.89 2.40 12.36
N TYR A 16 42.27 1.30 12.70
CA TYR A 16 41.17 1.26 13.65
C TYR A 16 41.67 1.66 15.06
N PRO A 17 41.00 2.56 15.77
CA PRO A 17 41.31 2.84 17.15
C PRO A 17 40.83 1.73 18.05
N ALA A 18 41.72 0.80 18.42
CA ALA A 18 41.37 -0.41 19.14
C ALA A 18 40.78 -0.17 20.53
N THR A 19 41.24 0.85 21.24
CA THR A 19 40.69 1.25 22.54
C THR A 19 40.87 2.74 22.73
N ILE A 20 39.81 3.45 23.06
CA ILE A 20 39.84 4.86 23.34
C ILE A 20 39.45 5.07 24.79
N SER A 21 40.45 5.37 25.62
CA SER A 21 40.20 5.88 26.96
C SER A 21 40.68 7.31 27.06
N ASN A 22 39.90 8.17 27.65
CA ASN A 22 40.23 9.57 27.81
C ASN A 22 40.32 9.93 29.29
N THR A 23 41.36 10.67 29.62
CA THR A 23 41.54 11.26 30.95
C THR A 23 41.15 12.75 31.00
N GLY A 24 40.56 13.29 29.94
CA GLY A 24 40.09 14.66 29.84
C GLY A 24 38.56 14.80 29.82
N GLU A 25 38.04 16.04 29.73
CA GLU A 25 36.59 16.36 29.83
C GLU A 25 35.68 15.75 28.76
N GLN A 26 36.21 15.04 27.78
CA GLN A 26 35.43 14.31 26.74
C GLN A 26 36.03 12.92 26.54
N SER A 27 35.54 11.96 27.31
CA SER A 27 35.95 10.54 27.20
C SER A 27 35.12 9.83 26.15
N LEU A 28 35.74 9.39 25.07
CA LEU A 28 35.18 8.45 24.15
C LEU A 28 35.58 7.05 24.57
N TYR A 29 34.59 6.24 24.95
CA TYR A 29 34.79 4.83 25.23
C TYR A 29 34.27 4.07 24.02
N VAL A 30 35.14 3.58 23.19
CA VAL A 30 34.77 2.53 22.24
C VAL A 30 34.76 1.24 23.04
N LYS A 31 33.60 0.60 23.16
CA LYS A 31 33.57 -0.80 23.65
C LYS A 31 34.62 -1.51 22.82
N ASP A 32 35.55 -2.16 23.50
CA ASP A 32 36.43 -3.12 22.90
C ASP A 32 35.52 -4.26 22.43
N SER A 33 34.83 -4.06 21.32
CA SER A 33 34.36 -5.17 20.56
C SER A 33 35.67 -5.80 20.12
N ASP A 34 35.87 -7.05 20.42
CA ASP A 34 36.87 -7.90 19.82
C ASP A 34 36.70 -7.91 18.30
N MET A 35 36.59 -6.70 17.71
CA MET A 35 36.46 -6.56 16.28
C MET A 35 37.75 -7.03 15.68
N LEU A 36 37.62 -8.14 15.02
CA LEU A 36 38.56 -8.65 14.07
C LEU A 36 39.15 -7.52 13.24
N LEU A 37 40.36 -7.12 13.59
CA LEU A 37 41.18 -6.30 12.71
C LEU A 37 41.60 -7.16 11.53
N GLY A 38 40.72 -7.18 10.56
CA GLY A 38 40.91 -8.03 9.41
C GLY A 38 40.53 -9.47 9.75
N LEU A 39 39.29 -9.84 9.45
CA LEU A 39 38.92 -11.21 9.24
C LEU A 39 39.79 -11.70 8.08
N PHE A 40 40.86 -12.37 8.42
CA PHE A 40 41.69 -13.00 7.42
C PHE A 40 41.09 -14.34 7.10
N VAL A 41 40.40 -14.38 5.96
CA VAL A 41 39.76 -15.58 5.51
C VAL A 41 40.69 -16.29 4.55
N GLN A 42 41.48 -17.21 5.04
CA GLN A 42 41.96 -18.26 4.19
C GLN A 42 41.08 -19.49 4.38
N THR A 43 40.44 -19.88 3.28
CA THR A 43 39.73 -21.15 3.25
C THR A 43 40.74 -22.23 2.98
N LEU A 44 41.15 -22.97 4.01
CA LEU A 44 41.91 -24.23 3.86
C LEU A 44 40.91 -25.34 3.74
N LYS A 45 41.03 -26.16 2.72
CA LYS A 45 40.33 -27.44 2.65
C LYS A 45 40.95 -28.40 3.66
N ALA A 46 40.14 -29.26 4.23
CA ALA A 46 40.64 -30.33 5.08
C ALA A 46 41.73 -31.11 4.30
N GLY A 47 42.97 -31.08 4.80
CA GLY A 47 44.13 -31.66 4.13
C GLY A 47 45.06 -30.67 3.39
N ASP A 48 44.65 -29.40 3.25
CA ASP A 48 45.57 -28.38 2.80
C ASP A 48 46.52 -28.01 3.93
N THR A 49 47.82 -28.05 3.65
CA THR A 49 48.84 -27.55 4.59
C THR A 49 48.92 -26.05 4.45
N ALA A 50 48.68 -25.32 5.52
CA ALA A 50 49.09 -23.92 5.60
C ALA A 50 50.57 -23.86 5.31
N ALA A 51 50.94 -23.02 4.37
CA ALA A 51 52.28 -22.99 3.80
C ALA A 51 53.37 -23.00 4.87
N ASN A 52 54.01 -24.09 4.98
CA ASN A 52 55.16 -24.36 5.82
C ASN A 52 56.25 -23.36 5.51
N GLY A 53 56.42 -22.28 6.27
CA GLY A 53 57.51 -21.34 6.10
C GLY A 53 57.66 -20.73 4.69
N SER A 54 56.73 -20.97 3.78
CA SER A 54 56.68 -20.32 2.49
C SER A 54 56.09 -18.93 2.67
N ASP A 55 56.63 -18.01 1.95
CA ASP A 55 56.24 -16.61 1.96
C ASP A 55 54.72 -16.48 1.90
N PRO A 56 54.04 -16.04 2.95
CA PRO A 56 52.60 -15.85 2.96
C PRO A 56 52.14 -14.81 1.91
N ASN A 57 53.07 -14.02 1.37
CA ASN A 57 52.80 -13.08 0.25
C ASN A 57 52.41 -13.81 -1.04
N THR A 58 52.56 -15.11 -1.14
CA THR A 58 52.15 -15.89 -2.31
C THR A 58 50.78 -16.54 -2.16
N SER A 59 50.11 -16.40 -1.02
CA SER A 59 48.75 -16.90 -0.84
C SER A 59 47.73 -15.82 -1.32
N ALA A 60 46.68 -16.24 -2.00
CA ALA A 60 45.62 -15.35 -2.48
C ALA A 60 45.02 -14.51 -1.33
N CYS A 61 44.93 -15.06 -0.14
CA CYS A 61 44.42 -14.40 1.04
C CYS A 61 45.27 -13.23 1.53
N PHE A 62 46.56 -13.27 1.33
CA PHE A 62 47.44 -12.20 1.73
C PHE A 62 47.27 -10.98 0.82
N GLY A 63 47.06 -11.23 -0.46
CA GLY A 63 46.71 -10.17 -1.41
C GLY A 63 45.40 -9.48 -1.05
N ASP A 64 44.42 -10.24 -0.58
CA ASP A 64 43.14 -9.71 -0.14
C ASP A 64 43.27 -8.90 1.16
N LEU A 65 44.05 -9.37 2.13
CA LEU A 65 44.36 -8.61 3.35
C LEU A 65 45.05 -7.27 3.04
N MET A 66 46.06 -7.30 2.16
CA MET A 66 46.78 -6.08 1.75
C MET A 66 45.92 -5.13 0.90
N ALA A 67 44.96 -5.67 0.15
CA ALA A 67 44.03 -4.84 -0.61
C ALA A 67 43.03 -4.13 0.28
N VAL A 68 42.63 -4.77 1.39
CA VAL A 68 41.69 -4.19 2.38
C VAL A 68 42.42 -3.26 3.37
N HIS A 69 43.63 -3.62 3.77
CA HIS A 69 44.48 -2.87 4.71
C HIS A 69 45.75 -2.41 4.01
N GLY A 70 45.63 -1.36 3.21
CA GLY A 70 46.74 -0.84 2.40
C GLY A 70 47.97 -0.38 3.18
N ASP A 71 47.88 -0.32 4.49
CA ASP A 71 48.98 -0.10 5.43
C ASP A 71 49.76 -1.36 5.82
N ILE A 72 49.21 -2.56 5.52
CA ILE A 72 49.91 -3.82 5.70
C ILE A 72 50.78 -4.09 4.47
N THR A 73 52.05 -3.86 4.61
CA THR A 73 53.05 -4.02 3.55
C THR A 73 53.77 -5.36 3.65
N SER A 74 53.75 -5.99 4.81
CA SER A 74 54.32 -7.30 5.01
C SER A 74 53.61 -8.07 6.13
N PHE A 75 53.51 -9.36 5.97
CA PHE A 75 52.96 -10.26 6.97
C PHE A 75 53.77 -11.58 6.95
N ARG A 76 54.07 -12.11 8.13
CA ARG A 76 54.83 -13.35 8.26
C ARG A 76 54.42 -14.12 9.51
N PHE A 77 54.07 -15.39 9.36
CA PHE A 77 54.01 -16.28 10.50
C PHE A 77 55.42 -16.59 11.05
N LEU A 78 55.60 -16.40 12.32
CA LEU A 78 56.84 -16.73 12.99
C LEU A 78 56.86 -18.16 13.51
N SER A 79 55.73 -18.81 13.57
CA SER A 79 55.58 -20.21 13.92
C SER A 79 55.92 -21.12 12.74
N THR A 80 56.78 -22.12 12.98
CA THR A 80 57.13 -23.15 11.98
C THR A 80 56.16 -24.33 12.00
N THR A 81 55.06 -24.23 12.73
CA THR A 81 54.12 -25.31 12.91
C THR A 81 53.16 -25.38 11.73
N VAL A 82 53.06 -26.55 11.12
CA VAL A 82 52.05 -26.82 10.07
C VAL A 82 50.70 -26.88 10.75
N VAL A 83 49.74 -26.12 10.26
CA VAL A 83 48.36 -26.18 10.73
C VAL A 83 47.70 -27.38 10.09
N ASP A 84 47.64 -28.47 10.82
CA ASP A 84 46.93 -29.68 10.42
C ASP A 84 45.59 -29.83 11.16
N GLN A 85 44.80 -30.85 10.78
CA GLN A 85 43.50 -31.10 11.40
C GLN A 85 43.60 -31.32 12.90
N THR A 86 44.67 -31.97 13.39
CA THR A 86 44.87 -32.24 14.81
C THR A 86 45.10 -30.94 15.57
N MET A 87 45.83 -30.01 14.99
CA MET A 87 46.06 -28.71 15.54
C MET A 87 44.77 -27.88 15.58
N LEU A 88 43.98 -27.97 14.50
CA LEU A 88 42.69 -27.32 14.43
C LEU A 88 41.69 -27.85 15.45
N ASP A 89 41.72 -29.17 15.71
CA ASP A 89 40.82 -29.81 16.66
C ASP A 89 41.27 -29.57 18.14
N THR A 90 42.54 -29.24 18.36
CA THR A 90 43.11 -28.98 19.69
C THR A 90 43.22 -27.47 20.01
N PHE A 91 42.84 -26.63 19.09
CA PHE A 91 42.89 -25.21 19.29
C PHE A 91 41.93 -24.77 20.39
N ASN A 92 42.47 -24.58 21.59
CA ASN A 92 41.78 -23.89 22.67
C ASN A 92 42.12 -22.39 22.58
N ASN A 93 41.19 -21.55 22.96
CA ASN A 93 41.26 -20.08 22.96
C ASN A 93 42.50 -19.45 23.64
N ASP A 94 43.34 -20.28 24.26
CA ASP A 94 44.55 -19.86 24.99
C ASP A 94 45.85 -20.07 24.22
N GLU A 95 45.86 -20.78 23.08
CA GLU A 95 47.07 -20.96 22.29
C GLU A 95 47.28 -19.84 21.30
N ARG A 96 48.42 -19.19 21.36
CA ARG A 96 48.76 -17.99 20.59
C ARG A 96 49.76 -18.32 19.50
N VAL A 97 49.46 -17.95 18.28
CA VAL A 97 50.42 -17.98 17.17
C VAL A 97 51.11 -16.64 17.08
N GLN A 98 52.43 -16.68 16.96
CA GLN A 98 53.22 -15.48 16.72
C GLN A 98 53.27 -15.14 15.23
N PHE A 99 53.03 -13.92 14.91
CA PHE A 99 53.16 -13.40 13.56
C PHE A 99 53.75 -11.98 13.56
N GLU A 100 54.22 -11.58 12.42
CA GLU A 100 54.80 -10.26 12.20
C GLU A 100 54.01 -9.53 11.15
N ILE A 101 53.62 -8.31 11.47
CA ILE A 101 52.99 -7.34 10.52
C ILE A 101 53.90 -6.12 10.44
N ASN A 102 54.29 -5.76 9.23
CA ASN A 102 55.16 -4.60 8.98
C ASN A 102 56.43 -4.59 9.86
N GLY A 103 57.03 -5.73 10.12
CA GLY A 103 58.19 -5.88 10.95
C GLY A 103 57.97 -5.85 12.48
N ALA A 104 56.73 -5.67 12.92
CA ALA A 104 56.37 -5.74 14.33
C ALA A 104 55.82 -7.13 14.69
N THR A 105 56.35 -7.73 15.76
CA THR A 105 55.88 -9.04 16.22
C THR A 105 54.63 -8.91 17.08
N PHE A 106 53.67 -9.73 16.81
CA PHE A 106 52.41 -9.85 17.57
C PHE A 106 52.28 -11.30 18.09
N ALA A 107 51.72 -11.42 19.27
CA ALA A 107 51.37 -12.71 19.88
C ALA A 107 49.92 -12.61 20.37
N ASP A 108 49.01 -12.84 19.47
CA ASP A 108 47.58 -12.66 19.75
C ASP A 108 46.81 -13.96 19.59
N GLY A 109 45.67 -14.06 20.26
CA GLY A 109 44.74 -15.17 20.09
C GLY A 109 44.13 -15.14 18.66
N TYR A 110 43.70 -16.28 18.22
CA TYR A 110 42.96 -16.39 16.98
C TYR A 110 41.83 -17.39 17.15
N GLU A 111 40.79 -17.19 16.36
CA GLU A 111 39.65 -18.06 16.28
C GLU A 111 39.66 -18.78 14.93
N LEU A 112 39.30 -20.06 14.97
CA LEU A 112 39.15 -20.87 13.78
C LEU A 112 37.69 -21.27 13.68
N THR A 113 37.08 -20.97 12.58
CA THR A 113 35.74 -21.41 12.26
C THR A 113 35.75 -22.30 11.03
N ARG A 114 34.84 -23.25 10.96
CA ARG A 114 34.67 -24.15 9.83
C ARG A 114 33.44 -23.76 9.05
N ASP A 115 33.63 -23.51 7.76
CA ASP A 115 32.55 -23.26 6.83
C ASP A 115 32.69 -24.19 5.61
N ASP A 116 31.65 -24.97 5.29
CA ASP A 116 31.54 -25.88 4.14
C ASP A 116 32.78 -26.76 3.88
N GLY A 117 33.41 -27.26 4.93
CA GLY A 117 34.63 -28.09 4.84
C GLY A 117 35.91 -27.29 4.67
N HIS A 118 35.86 -26.00 4.79
CA HIS A 118 37.00 -25.10 4.77
C HIS A 118 37.24 -24.49 6.14
N TRP A 119 38.48 -24.25 6.47
CA TRP A 119 38.86 -23.57 7.69
C TRP A 119 39.11 -22.10 7.41
N ILE A 120 38.54 -21.23 8.26
CA ILE A 120 38.68 -19.81 8.18
C ILE A 120 39.53 -19.35 9.34
N TYR A 121 40.64 -18.70 9.06
CA TYR A 121 41.45 -18.07 10.09
C TYR A 121 40.97 -16.67 10.36
N GLY A 122 40.71 -16.40 11.63
CA GLY A 122 40.65 -15.06 12.12
C GLY A 122 41.84 -14.80 13.06
N PHE A 123 42.44 -13.66 13.01
CA PHE A 123 43.37 -13.25 14.03
C PHE A 123 42.96 -11.92 14.64
N TRP A 124 43.18 -11.84 15.92
CA TRP A 124 42.85 -10.67 16.71
C TRP A 124 44.13 -9.92 16.99
N ARG A 125 44.08 -8.64 16.89
CA ARG A 125 45.06 -7.78 17.53
C ARG A 125 44.62 -7.60 18.98
N LYS A 126 45.35 -8.17 19.95
CA LYS A 126 45.11 -7.88 21.35
C LYS A 126 45.36 -6.37 21.54
N SER A 127 44.33 -5.65 21.86
CA SER A 127 44.43 -4.23 22.09
C SER A 127 45.42 -3.99 23.23
N VAL A 128 46.57 -3.46 22.93
CA VAL A 128 47.31 -2.72 23.92
C VAL A 128 46.42 -1.56 24.25
N VAL A 129 45.98 -1.44 25.51
CA VAL A 129 45.19 -0.29 25.97
C VAL A 129 46.01 0.97 25.73
N GLN A 130 45.82 1.57 24.57
CA GLN A 130 46.42 2.87 24.27
C GLN A 130 45.37 3.93 24.57
N THR A 131 45.74 4.90 25.35
CA THR A 131 44.90 6.05 25.64
C THR A 131 45.01 7.03 24.51
N TYR A 132 43.93 7.24 23.78
CA TYR A 132 43.87 8.23 22.72
C TYR A 132 43.04 9.43 23.17
N ASN A 133 43.52 10.63 22.86
CA ASN A 133 42.79 11.86 23.12
C ASN A 133 41.99 12.23 21.86
N PHE A 134 40.68 12.18 21.95
CA PHE A 134 39.79 12.57 20.88
C PHE A 134 39.19 13.95 21.15
N VAL A 135 39.01 14.72 20.11
CA VAL A 135 38.22 15.95 20.12
C VAL A 135 36.98 15.78 19.29
N THR A 136 35.88 16.28 19.83
CA THR A 136 34.61 16.29 19.12
C THR A 136 34.64 17.40 18.08
N THR A 137 34.25 17.08 16.86
CA THR A 137 34.06 18.03 15.77
C THR A 137 32.61 17.95 15.27
N ALA A 138 32.18 19.07 14.65
CA ALA A 138 30.94 19.03 13.89
C ALA A 138 31.06 18.02 12.75
N TRP A 139 29.97 17.40 12.38
CA TRP A 139 29.92 16.50 11.23
C TRP A 139 30.38 17.24 9.97
N PRO A 140 31.31 16.72 9.16
CA PRO A 140 31.84 17.39 7.99
C PRO A 140 30.77 17.68 6.94
N SER A 141 31.02 18.66 6.10
CA SER A 141 30.17 18.93 4.94
C SER A 141 30.64 18.14 3.72
N GLY A 142 29.70 17.68 2.93
CA GLY A 142 29.93 17.01 1.65
C GLY A 142 29.08 15.77 1.47
N ALA A 143 28.80 15.45 0.21
CA ALA A 143 27.84 14.38 -0.14
C ALA A 143 28.21 13.02 0.48
N VAL A 144 29.48 12.71 0.60
CA VAL A 144 29.95 11.46 1.23
C VAL A 144 29.60 11.42 2.71
N TYR A 145 29.87 12.51 3.42
CA TYR A 145 29.56 12.59 4.85
C TYR A 145 28.06 12.66 5.12
N ASP A 146 27.28 13.25 4.20
CA ASP A 146 25.82 13.20 4.28
C ASP A 146 25.29 11.77 4.16
N LYS A 147 25.86 10.96 3.24
CA LYS A 147 25.53 9.53 3.10
C LYS A 147 25.89 8.72 4.34
N MET A 148 27.11 8.88 4.84
CA MET A 148 27.56 8.19 6.06
C MET A 148 26.70 8.55 7.26
N LEU A 149 26.38 9.83 7.44
CA LEU A 149 25.52 10.27 8.54
C LEU A 149 24.13 9.66 8.42
N TRP A 150 23.59 9.61 7.20
CA TRP A 150 22.31 8.94 6.96
C TRP A 150 22.34 7.48 7.40
N VAL A 151 23.36 6.72 6.99
CA VAL A 151 23.53 5.31 7.39
C VAL A 151 23.56 5.19 8.91
N ILE A 152 24.36 6.01 9.59
CA ILE A 152 24.53 5.94 11.04
C ILE A 152 23.24 6.31 11.79
N GLU A 153 22.51 7.33 11.31
CA GLU A 153 21.28 7.79 11.96
C GLU A 153 20.07 6.90 11.62
N HIS A 154 20.12 6.12 10.52
CA HIS A 154 19.10 5.11 10.15
C HIS A 154 19.44 3.68 10.55
N SER A 155 20.43 3.54 11.42
CA SER A 155 20.89 2.24 11.91
C SER A 155 21.01 2.19 13.44
N TYR A 156 21.32 1.01 13.95
CA TYR A 156 21.60 0.82 15.37
C TYR A 156 22.87 1.63 15.79
N PRO A 157 22.87 2.29 16.95
CA PRO A 157 21.87 2.26 18.01
C PRO A 157 20.81 3.38 17.90
N ALA A 158 20.87 4.27 16.91
CA ALA A 158 19.90 5.35 16.75
C ALA A 158 18.49 4.77 16.54
N ILE A 159 18.39 3.74 15.75
CA ILE A 159 17.17 2.95 15.52
C ILE A 159 17.37 1.56 16.13
N SER A 160 16.33 0.96 16.71
CA SER A 160 16.43 -0.41 17.21
C SER A 160 16.72 -1.39 16.08
N MET A 161 17.44 -2.48 16.37
CA MET A 161 17.77 -3.49 15.34
C MET A 161 16.52 -4.04 14.65
N SER A 162 15.48 -4.35 15.40
CA SER A 162 14.23 -4.87 14.84
C SER A 162 13.55 -3.86 13.91
N THR A 163 13.50 -2.57 14.27
CA THR A 163 12.92 -1.51 13.43
C THR A 163 13.75 -1.30 12.17
N MET A 164 15.08 -1.20 12.31
CA MET A 164 16.00 -1.04 11.18
C MET A 164 15.89 -2.21 10.20
N MET A 165 15.87 -3.44 10.68
CA MET A 165 15.71 -4.64 9.85
C MET A 165 14.35 -4.63 9.15
N HIS A 166 13.28 -4.28 9.88
CA HIS A 166 11.96 -4.12 9.29
C HIS A 166 11.94 -3.07 8.17
N ASP A 167 12.55 -1.90 8.37
CA ASP A 167 12.65 -0.84 7.36
C ASP A 167 13.43 -1.30 6.11
N ALA A 168 14.43 -2.14 6.31
CA ALA A 168 15.19 -2.78 5.24
C ALA A 168 14.44 -3.92 4.52
N GLY A 169 13.26 -4.31 4.98
CA GLY A 169 12.57 -5.49 4.48
C GLY A 169 13.17 -6.81 4.94
N ALA A 170 14.06 -6.76 5.91
CA ALA A 170 14.69 -7.89 6.57
C ALA A 170 13.91 -8.28 7.82
N ASP A 171 14.23 -9.46 8.36
CA ASP A 171 13.58 -10.02 9.54
C ASP A 171 14.63 -10.38 10.58
N TYR A 172 14.63 -9.65 11.69
CA TYR A 172 15.57 -9.87 12.79
C TYR A 172 15.40 -11.25 13.46
N ASP A 173 14.16 -11.67 13.67
CA ASP A 173 13.88 -12.95 14.34
C ASP A 173 14.28 -14.14 13.44
N ARG A 174 14.13 -14.00 12.13
CA ARG A 174 14.61 -15.00 11.17
C ARG A 174 16.14 -15.07 11.18
N LEU A 175 16.84 -13.94 11.10
CA LEU A 175 18.30 -13.89 11.20
C LEU A 175 18.79 -14.55 12.50
N TYR A 176 18.18 -14.18 13.62
CA TYR A 176 18.49 -14.77 14.93
C TYR A 176 18.32 -16.30 14.94
N THR A 177 17.21 -16.78 14.40
CA THR A 177 16.91 -18.21 14.32
C THR A 177 17.90 -18.96 13.43
N GLU A 178 18.28 -18.40 12.29
CA GLU A 178 19.25 -18.98 11.35
C GLU A 178 20.63 -19.07 12.00
N ILE A 179 21.09 -18.01 12.67
CA ILE A 179 22.36 -18.00 13.38
C ILE A 179 22.34 -19.01 14.53
N ALA A 180 21.27 -19.05 15.33
CA ALA A 180 21.11 -20.03 16.40
C ALA A 180 21.20 -21.49 15.90
N ALA A 181 20.60 -21.75 14.73
CA ALA A 181 20.63 -23.08 14.13
C ALA A 181 22.02 -23.47 13.59
N SER A 182 22.79 -22.49 13.12
CA SER A 182 24.15 -22.72 12.57
C SER A 182 25.21 -22.82 13.65
N GLN A 183 25.02 -22.16 14.78
CA GLN A 183 25.97 -22.03 15.88
C GLN A 183 25.48 -22.83 17.11
N GLY A 184 25.44 -24.15 16.98
CA GLY A 184 24.98 -25.02 18.08
C GLY A 184 25.82 -24.89 19.35
N GLY A 185 25.16 -24.68 20.50
CA GLY A 185 25.81 -24.72 21.82
C GLY A 185 26.06 -23.37 22.48
N LEU A 186 25.74 -22.25 21.84
CA LEU A 186 25.82 -20.92 22.44
C LEU A 186 24.70 -20.72 23.46
N SER A 187 24.98 -20.01 24.54
CA SER A 187 23.94 -19.46 25.42
C SER A 187 23.19 -18.33 24.71
N SER A 188 22.01 -17.97 25.21
CA SER A 188 21.25 -16.88 24.64
C SER A 188 22.02 -15.55 24.64
N ALA A 189 22.81 -15.27 25.66
CA ALA A 189 23.62 -14.04 25.74
C ALA A 189 24.75 -14.03 24.71
N GLU A 190 25.43 -15.17 24.49
CA GLU A 190 26.44 -15.28 23.44
C GLU A 190 25.84 -15.19 22.04
N LEU A 191 24.65 -15.74 21.86
CA LEU A 191 23.91 -15.63 20.60
C LEU A 191 23.46 -14.19 20.34
N ASP A 192 22.93 -13.48 21.36
CA ASP A 192 22.58 -12.07 21.28
C ASP A 192 23.79 -11.24 20.86
N GLU A 193 24.95 -11.44 21.51
CA GLU A 193 26.19 -10.72 21.19
C GLU A 193 26.67 -11.02 19.76
N LEU A 194 26.57 -12.27 19.31
CA LEU A 194 26.95 -12.66 17.96
C LEU A 194 26.05 -11.99 16.90
N VAL A 195 24.74 -12.05 17.09
CA VAL A 195 23.79 -11.40 16.16
C VAL A 195 24.00 -9.90 16.13
N GLU A 196 24.16 -9.26 17.29
CA GLU A 196 24.48 -7.82 17.37
C GLU A 196 25.78 -7.50 16.62
N THR A 197 26.82 -8.32 16.77
CA THR A 197 28.10 -8.15 16.09
C THR A 197 27.96 -8.26 14.58
N ILE A 198 27.20 -9.23 14.07
CA ILE A 198 26.95 -9.42 12.64
C ILE A 198 26.19 -8.22 12.06
N VAL A 199 25.14 -7.77 12.75
CA VAL A 199 24.37 -6.58 12.33
C VAL A 199 25.24 -5.32 12.37
N TYR A 200 26.02 -5.13 13.44
CA TYR A 200 26.95 -4.01 13.55
C TYR A 200 27.99 -4.00 12.42
N ALA A 201 28.59 -5.16 12.12
CA ALA A 201 29.55 -5.29 11.03
C ALA A 201 28.90 -4.94 9.68
N THR A 202 27.67 -5.35 9.45
CA THR A 202 26.92 -5.00 8.24
C THR A 202 26.72 -3.47 8.10
N ILE A 203 26.41 -2.80 9.21
CA ILE A 203 26.27 -1.34 9.24
C ILE A 203 27.63 -0.67 9.00
N GLN A 204 28.67 -1.16 9.65
CA GLN A 204 30.02 -0.61 9.47
C GLN A 204 30.49 -0.68 8.02
N GLU A 205 30.24 -1.81 7.35
CA GLU A 205 30.52 -1.99 5.92
C GLU A 205 29.68 -1.02 5.06
N ALA A 206 28.44 -0.77 5.40
CA ALA A 206 27.60 0.20 4.71
C ALA A 206 28.10 1.64 4.88
N VAL A 207 28.64 2.00 6.06
CA VAL A 207 29.30 3.29 6.27
C VAL A 207 30.52 3.41 5.37
N TRP A 208 31.37 2.39 5.30
CA TRP A 208 32.55 2.39 4.45
C TRP A 208 32.24 2.35 2.97
N HIS A 209 31.13 1.76 2.55
CA HIS A 209 30.67 1.80 1.15
C HIS A 209 30.59 3.22 0.60
N HIS A 210 30.21 4.17 1.42
CA HIS A 210 30.02 5.56 1.00
C HIS A 210 31.29 6.43 1.06
N GLN A 211 32.41 5.91 1.56
CA GLN A 211 33.61 6.73 1.65
C GLN A 211 34.32 6.91 0.29
N PRO A 212 35.06 8.04 0.09
CA PRO A 212 35.69 8.33 -1.20
C PRO A 212 36.97 7.56 -1.45
N ALA A 213 37.59 6.97 -0.44
CA ALA A 213 38.81 6.23 -0.57
C ALA A 213 38.57 4.98 -1.40
N LYS A 214 39.13 4.92 -2.59
CA LYS A 214 39.05 3.82 -3.52
C LYS A 214 39.78 2.60 -2.98
N VAL A 215 39.19 1.92 -2.05
CA VAL A 215 39.52 0.52 -1.83
C VAL A 215 38.61 -0.24 -2.79
N ASN A 216 39.14 -0.57 -3.95
CA ASN A 216 38.54 -1.35 -5.03
C ASN A 216 37.00 -1.50 -5.00
N ASP A 217 36.34 -1.03 -6.06
CA ASP A 217 34.87 -1.08 -6.29
C ASP A 217 34.26 -2.50 -6.30
N ASP A 218 34.90 -3.48 -5.71
CA ASP A 218 34.43 -4.85 -5.66
C ASP A 218 33.88 -5.17 -4.26
N PRO A 219 32.55 -5.10 -4.07
CA PRO A 219 31.94 -5.45 -2.79
C PRO A 219 32.20 -6.90 -2.36
N GLU A 220 32.59 -7.79 -3.29
CA GLU A 220 32.96 -9.17 -2.96
C GLU A 220 34.31 -9.29 -2.25
N ARG A 221 35.13 -8.24 -2.26
CA ARG A 221 36.44 -8.22 -1.58
C ARG A 221 36.40 -7.76 -0.13
N PHE A 222 35.27 -7.20 0.32
CA PHE A 222 35.13 -6.85 1.72
C PHE A 222 35.03 -8.10 2.58
N ILE A 223 35.72 -8.10 3.69
CA ILE A 223 35.68 -9.20 4.69
C ILE A 223 34.26 -9.42 5.16
N GLY A 224 33.47 -8.35 5.32
CA GLY A 224 32.06 -8.39 5.63
C GLY A 224 31.19 -8.99 4.52
N ALA A 225 31.67 -9.05 3.29
CA ALA A 225 30.86 -9.55 2.18
C ALA A 225 30.38 -10.99 2.38
N LYS A 226 31.19 -11.85 2.98
CA LYS A 226 30.76 -13.23 3.31
C LYS A 226 29.76 -13.28 4.45
N LEU A 227 29.91 -12.45 5.47
CA LEU A 227 28.93 -12.32 6.55
C LEU A 227 27.62 -11.73 6.02
N ILE A 228 27.72 -10.73 5.16
CA ILE A 228 26.56 -10.07 4.52
C ILE A 228 25.86 -11.03 3.55
N GLN A 229 26.60 -11.77 2.75
CA GLN A 229 26.02 -12.72 1.77
C GLN A 229 25.59 -14.05 2.40
N GLY A 230 26.08 -14.37 3.59
CA GLY A 230 25.76 -15.61 4.31
C GLY A 230 24.28 -15.69 4.74
N HIS A 231 23.67 -14.55 5.00
CA HIS A 231 22.28 -14.45 5.43
C HIS A 231 21.49 -13.48 4.56
N GLN A 232 20.30 -13.87 4.14
CA GLN A 232 19.47 -13.01 3.31
C GLN A 232 19.14 -11.69 4.00
N ASP A 233 18.95 -11.69 5.31
CA ASP A 233 18.56 -10.52 6.08
C ASP A 233 19.67 -9.50 6.21
N THR A 234 20.91 -9.92 6.40
CA THR A 234 22.07 -9.01 6.38
C THR A 234 22.30 -8.42 5.00
N LYS A 235 22.06 -9.19 3.94
CA LYS A 235 22.12 -8.69 2.56
C LYS A 235 21.07 -7.60 2.31
N LEU A 236 19.81 -7.84 2.70
CA LEU A 236 18.74 -6.86 2.58
C LEU A 236 19.05 -5.58 3.36
N LEU A 237 19.59 -5.72 4.58
CA LEU A 237 20.04 -4.58 5.38
C LEU A 237 21.14 -3.79 4.67
N TYR A 238 22.17 -4.47 4.17
CA TYR A 238 23.26 -3.81 3.46
C TYR A 238 22.77 -3.09 2.21
N GLU A 239 21.95 -3.75 1.39
CA GLU A 239 21.36 -3.15 0.19
C GLU A 239 20.50 -1.92 0.54
N TYR A 240 19.72 -1.99 1.61
CA TYR A 240 18.94 -0.87 2.12
C TYR A 240 19.82 0.30 2.53
N LEU A 241 20.91 0.07 3.26
CA LEU A 241 21.79 1.11 3.76
C LEU A 241 22.70 1.72 2.68
N THR A 242 22.95 1.01 1.57
CA THR A 242 23.88 1.44 0.52
C THR A 242 23.23 1.91 -0.78
N GLN A 243 21.90 1.68 -0.97
CA GLN A 243 21.22 2.15 -2.16
C GLN A 243 21.25 3.68 -2.28
N GLU A 244 21.40 4.20 -3.49
CA GLU A 244 21.36 5.64 -3.74
C GLU A 244 19.97 6.22 -3.46
N ARG A 245 19.93 7.38 -2.82
CA ARG A 245 18.70 8.06 -2.38
C ARG A 245 18.78 9.55 -2.59
N ASP A 246 17.69 10.16 -2.99
CA ASP A 246 17.58 11.63 -3.11
C ASP A 246 17.72 12.32 -1.76
N GLU A 247 17.32 11.66 -0.68
CA GLU A 247 17.35 12.16 0.69
C GLU A 247 18.76 12.34 1.27
N TYR A 248 19.80 11.82 0.61
CA TYR A 248 21.19 12.09 0.99
C TYR A 248 21.61 13.55 0.78
N THR A 249 20.96 14.23 -0.16
CA THR A 249 21.31 15.61 -0.50
C THR A 249 21.08 16.54 0.68
N ASN A 250 22.16 17.14 1.19
CA ASN A 250 22.14 18.02 2.37
C ASN A 250 21.55 17.36 3.63
N TYR A 251 21.68 16.04 3.74
CA TYR A 251 21.05 15.26 4.81
C TYR A 251 21.31 15.80 6.21
N ARG A 252 22.55 16.22 6.51
CA ARG A 252 22.92 16.80 7.81
C ARG A 252 22.10 18.04 8.22
N SER A 253 21.50 18.72 7.24
CA SER A 253 20.67 19.91 7.45
C SER A 253 19.18 19.59 7.44
N LYS A 254 18.81 18.33 7.22
CA LYS A 254 17.42 17.90 7.19
C LYS A 254 16.78 18.07 8.56
N VAL A 255 15.58 18.59 8.59
CA VAL A 255 14.74 18.67 9.77
C VAL A 255 13.74 17.51 9.71
N PHE A 256 13.64 16.77 10.79
CA PHE A 256 12.67 15.70 10.92
C PHE A 256 11.45 16.22 11.69
N GLY A 257 10.27 15.83 11.23
CA GLY A 257 8.99 16.08 11.87
C GLY A 257 8.54 14.94 12.77
N ASP A 258 7.25 14.93 13.06
CA ASP A 258 6.58 13.94 13.89
C ASP A 258 5.26 13.46 13.26
N SER A 259 5.14 13.55 11.94
CA SER A 259 3.92 13.24 11.20
C SER A 259 4.06 12.05 10.26
N ILE A 260 2.93 11.39 10.02
CA ILE A 260 2.72 10.43 8.94
C ILE A 260 1.49 10.82 8.13
N SER A 261 1.45 10.41 6.87
CA SER A 261 0.26 10.56 6.02
C SER A 261 0.05 9.34 5.15
N ILE A 262 -1.23 9.05 4.87
CA ILE A 262 -1.60 8.02 3.91
C ILE A 262 -1.56 8.64 2.51
N GLU A 263 -0.58 8.24 1.73
CA GLU A 263 -0.52 8.55 0.31
C GLU A 263 -1.52 7.68 -0.45
N HIS A 264 -2.28 8.31 -1.34
CA HIS A 264 -3.33 7.64 -2.07
C HIS A 264 -3.54 8.23 -3.48
N PRO A 265 -4.13 7.48 -4.43
CA PRO A 265 -4.56 8.01 -5.71
C PRO A 265 -5.56 9.16 -5.53
N ALA A 266 -5.56 10.12 -6.47
CA ALA A 266 -6.54 11.22 -6.47
C ALA A 266 -7.99 10.69 -6.58
N ASP A 267 -8.20 9.59 -7.30
CA ASP A 267 -9.46 8.87 -7.40
C ASP A 267 -9.44 7.66 -6.45
N LEU A 268 -10.31 7.69 -5.46
CA LEU A 268 -10.50 6.62 -4.47
C LEU A 268 -11.59 5.61 -4.88
N THR A 269 -12.09 5.68 -6.11
CA THR A 269 -13.09 4.72 -6.60
C THR A 269 -12.48 3.32 -6.64
N PRO A 270 -13.06 2.35 -5.92
CA PRO A 270 -12.46 1.01 -5.87
C PRO A 270 -12.74 0.23 -7.14
N ALA A 271 -11.80 -0.65 -7.50
CA ALA A 271 -12.00 -1.63 -8.54
C ALA A 271 -12.77 -2.84 -8.01
N GLN A 272 -13.74 -3.35 -8.80
CA GLN A 272 -14.43 -4.59 -8.45
C GLN A 272 -13.49 -5.80 -8.62
N ASN A 273 -13.51 -6.71 -7.65
CA ASN A 273 -12.73 -7.94 -7.66
C ASN A 273 -13.61 -9.10 -7.19
N GLY A 274 -14.19 -9.81 -8.13
CA GLY A 274 -15.19 -10.83 -7.83
C GLY A 274 -16.45 -10.24 -7.19
N ALA A 275 -16.82 -10.73 -6.00
CA ALA A 275 -17.91 -10.19 -5.20
C ALA A 275 -17.49 -8.95 -4.37
N GLY A 276 -16.19 -8.78 -4.15
CA GLY A 276 -15.62 -7.71 -3.34
C GLY A 276 -15.05 -6.56 -4.17
N TYR A 277 -14.34 -5.66 -3.48
CA TYR A 277 -13.74 -4.46 -4.05
C TYR A 277 -12.34 -4.22 -3.49
N ILE A 278 -11.50 -3.56 -4.30
CA ILE A 278 -10.13 -3.21 -3.94
C ILE A 278 -9.96 -1.71 -4.05
N TYR A 279 -9.49 -1.08 -2.97
CA TYR A 279 -9.06 0.32 -2.92
C TYR A 279 -7.54 0.40 -2.90
N GLY A 280 -6.96 1.44 -3.46
CA GLY A 280 -5.53 1.69 -3.50
C GLY A 280 -4.94 1.66 -4.91
N PRO A 281 -3.59 1.63 -5.07
CA PRO A 281 -2.61 1.41 -4.00
C PRO A 281 -2.53 2.56 -3.00
N PHE A 282 -2.15 2.25 -1.77
CA PHE A 282 -1.80 3.18 -0.71
C PHE A 282 -0.34 3.00 -0.32
N SER A 283 0.27 4.03 0.22
CA SER A 283 1.56 3.96 0.90
C SER A 283 1.59 4.94 2.08
N ILE A 284 2.62 4.86 2.90
CA ILE A 284 2.80 5.80 4.01
C ILE A 284 3.97 6.72 3.70
N ALA A 285 3.72 8.02 3.71
CA ALA A 285 4.76 9.03 3.79
C ALA A 285 5.00 9.42 5.24
N SER A 286 6.24 9.76 5.56
CA SER A 286 6.67 10.19 6.89
C SER A 286 7.74 11.25 6.78
N ASP A 287 7.69 12.24 7.64
CA ASP A 287 8.74 13.25 7.82
C ASP A 287 9.64 12.95 9.04
N MET A 288 9.42 11.81 9.69
CA MET A 288 10.20 11.33 10.82
C MET A 288 11.58 10.79 10.40
N LEU A 289 12.48 10.61 11.33
CA LEU A 289 13.71 9.84 11.13
C LEU A 289 13.39 8.39 10.77
N SER A 290 12.51 7.78 11.53
CA SER A 290 11.92 6.47 11.26
C SER A 290 10.46 6.48 11.69
N ALA A 291 9.58 6.05 10.78
CA ALA A 291 8.17 5.84 11.12
C ALA A 291 7.97 4.64 12.06
N GLY A 292 9.01 3.84 12.26
CA GLY A 292 8.91 2.58 12.98
C GLY A 292 7.98 1.60 12.27
N THR A 293 7.32 0.76 13.05
CA THR A 293 6.26 -0.10 12.53
C THR A 293 4.97 0.71 12.42
N VAL A 294 4.41 0.82 11.23
CA VAL A 294 3.11 1.48 11.01
C VAL A 294 2.02 0.42 11.06
N ALA A 295 1.35 0.32 12.21
CA ALA A 295 0.19 -0.54 12.34
C ALA A 295 -0.94 -0.05 11.42
N VAL A 296 -1.56 -0.95 10.68
CA VAL A 296 -2.66 -0.66 9.76
C VAL A 296 -3.91 -1.42 10.18
N SER A 297 -5.05 -0.75 10.10
CA SER A 297 -6.34 -1.35 10.38
C SER A 297 -7.43 -0.73 9.50
N VAL A 298 -8.50 -1.48 9.28
CA VAL A 298 -9.64 -1.03 8.50
C VAL A 298 -10.95 -1.29 9.23
N GLU A 299 -11.82 -0.30 9.23
CA GLU A 299 -13.17 -0.41 9.78
C GLU A 299 -14.20 -0.30 8.65
N ALA A 300 -15.07 -1.28 8.53
CA ALA A 300 -16.16 -1.29 7.57
C ALA A 300 -17.46 -1.75 8.26
N LYS A 301 -18.60 -1.23 7.78
CA LYS A 301 -19.92 -1.66 8.28
C LYS A 301 -20.63 -2.44 7.20
N GLY A 302 -21.10 -3.65 7.56
CA GLY A 302 -21.90 -4.49 6.68
C GLY A 302 -21.09 -5.38 5.73
N VAL A 303 -19.78 -5.24 5.67
CA VAL A 303 -18.85 -6.07 4.90
C VAL A 303 -17.61 -6.36 5.72
N ASN A 304 -16.90 -7.46 5.43
CA ASN A 304 -15.58 -7.68 5.97
C ASN A 304 -14.56 -6.95 5.11
N ALA A 305 -13.63 -6.28 5.77
CA ALA A 305 -12.54 -5.57 5.10
C ALA A 305 -11.20 -5.96 5.71
N SER A 306 -10.16 -5.96 4.91
CA SER A 306 -8.78 -6.25 5.34
C SER A 306 -7.79 -5.37 4.59
N VAL A 307 -6.67 -5.06 5.25
CA VAL A 307 -5.51 -4.47 4.61
C VAL A 307 -4.65 -5.62 4.05
N THR A 308 -4.19 -5.51 2.81
CA THR A 308 -3.45 -6.58 2.15
C THR A 308 -2.30 -6.04 1.31
N ASP A 309 -1.34 -6.89 0.95
CA ASP A 309 -0.40 -6.64 -0.13
C ASP A 309 -1.08 -6.80 -1.51
N SER A 310 -0.30 -6.63 -2.58
CA SER A 310 -0.78 -6.80 -3.97
C SER A 310 -1.26 -8.22 -4.26
N SER A 311 -0.71 -9.24 -3.60
CA SER A 311 -1.08 -10.65 -3.75
C SER A 311 -2.39 -11.01 -3.02
N GLY A 312 -2.82 -10.17 -2.07
CA GLY A 312 -3.99 -10.40 -1.22
C GLY A 312 -3.66 -10.98 0.16
N THR A 313 -2.38 -11.06 0.53
CA THR A 313 -1.96 -11.47 1.88
C THR A 313 -2.31 -10.37 2.87
N THR A 314 -2.96 -10.73 3.98
CA THR A 314 -3.35 -9.75 5.01
C THR A 314 -2.14 -9.17 5.71
N LEU A 315 -2.16 -7.84 5.89
CA LEU A 315 -1.15 -7.06 6.59
C LEU A 315 -1.76 -6.42 7.85
N ASN A 316 -1.03 -6.50 8.96
CA ASN A 316 -1.35 -5.79 10.20
C ASN A 316 -0.44 -4.58 10.42
N ALA A 317 0.65 -4.51 9.69
CA ALA A 317 1.62 -3.43 9.69
C ALA A 317 2.26 -3.29 8.30
N VAL A 318 2.75 -2.09 8.01
CA VAL A 318 3.46 -1.75 6.77
C VAL A 318 4.69 -0.91 7.10
N ARG A 319 5.62 -0.86 6.15
CA ARG A 319 6.77 0.04 6.19
C ARG A 319 6.45 1.35 5.47
N SER A 320 7.17 2.41 5.80
CA SER A 320 7.12 3.64 5.03
C SER A 320 7.45 3.37 3.56
N GLY A 321 6.64 3.92 2.63
CA GLY A 321 6.77 3.69 1.20
C GLY A 321 6.31 2.32 0.67
N GLN A 322 5.97 1.37 1.52
CA GLN A 322 5.44 0.08 1.09
C GLN A 322 4.03 0.24 0.53
N GLU A 323 3.76 -0.31 -0.65
CA GLU A 323 2.42 -0.34 -1.22
C GLU A 323 1.52 -1.37 -0.52
N PHE A 324 0.28 -0.97 -0.27
CA PHE A 324 -0.76 -1.84 0.29
C PHE A 324 -2.15 -1.46 -0.23
N TYR A 325 -3.12 -2.30 0.02
CA TYR A 325 -4.49 -2.21 -0.49
C TYR A 325 -5.50 -2.47 0.61
N VAL A 326 -6.72 -1.93 0.45
CA VAL A 326 -7.88 -2.33 1.25
C VAL A 326 -8.80 -3.18 0.38
N ARG A 327 -9.11 -4.38 0.84
CA ARG A 327 -10.01 -5.31 0.15
C ARG A 327 -11.28 -5.54 0.98
N THR A 328 -12.41 -5.62 0.31
CA THR A 328 -13.69 -6.02 0.91
C THR A 328 -14.17 -7.31 0.28
N ASP A 329 -14.90 -8.12 1.04
CA ASP A 329 -15.48 -9.40 0.57
C ASP A 329 -16.79 -9.22 -0.22
N ALA A 330 -17.44 -8.07 -0.07
CA ALA A 330 -18.66 -7.70 -0.75
C ALA A 330 -18.65 -6.18 -1.06
N ARG A 331 -19.70 -5.71 -1.75
CA ARG A 331 -19.88 -4.28 -2.08
C ARG A 331 -20.13 -3.48 -0.79
N PRO A 332 -19.27 -2.52 -0.45
CA PRO A 332 -19.48 -1.65 0.70
C PRO A 332 -20.54 -0.59 0.36
N ASP A 333 -21.69 -0.66 1.03
CA ASP A 333 -22.77 0.33 0.92
C ASP A 333 -22.57 1.55 1.82
N LYS A 334 -21.54 1.52 2.64
CA LYS A 334 -21.09 2.59 3.55
C LYS A 334 -19.62 2.83 3.37
N VAL A 335 -19.16 3.97 3.87
CA VAL A 335 -17.73 4.32 3.87
C VAL A 335 -16.91 3.28 4.63
N VAL A 336 -15.71 3.06 4.14
CA VAL A 336 -14.69 2.22 4.77
C VAL A 336 -13.62 3.14 5.32
N THR A 337 -13.20 2.93 6.56
CA THR A 337 -12.20 3.81 7.20
C THR A 337 -10.90 3.05 7.36
N LEU A 338 -9.86 3.52 6.69
CA LEU A 338 -8.48 3.07 6.84
C LEU A 338 -7.82 3.91 7.94
N LYS A 339 -7.18 3.25 8.90
CA LYS A 339 -6.44 3.88 10.00
C LYS A 339 -5.03 3.36 10.03
N VAL A 340 -4.10 4.26 10.26
CA VAL A 340 -2.69 3.95 10.42
C VAL A 340 -2.17 4.59 11.70
N LYS A 341 -1.24 3.92 12.35
CA LYS A 341 -0.62 4.40 13.59
C LYS A 341 0.81 3.91 13.71
N THR A 342 1.73 4.80 14.03
CA THR A 342 3.11 4.44 14.30
C THR A 342 3.29 3.77 15.66
N THR A 343 4.20 2.80 15.72
CA THR A 343 4.79 2.30 16.96
C THR A 343 6.31 2.39 16.83
N ASP A 344 6.97 2.82 17.92
CA ASP A 344 8.42 3.02 17.97
C ASP A 344 8.99 4.04 16.96
N ALA A 345 8.16 4.99 16.52
CA ALA A 345 8.59 6.07 15.66
C ALA A 345 9.59 6.99 16.34
N LEU A 346 10.52 7.52 15.55
CA LEU A 346 11.65 8.32 16.01
C LEU A 346 11.77 9.61 15.21
N THR A 347 12.12 10.70 15.89
CA THR A 347 12.50 11.97 15.27
C THR A 347 13.85 12.47 15.82
N LEU A 348 14.54 13.32 15.05
CA LEU A 348 15.76 14.00 15.48
C LEU A 348 15.55 15.49 15.46
N THR A 349 15.86 16.15 16.57
CA THR A 349 15.91 17.61 16.62
C THR A 349 17.26 18.11 16.11
N GLY A 350 17.29 19.29 15.51
CA GLY A 350 18.50 19.83 14.86
C GLY A 350 19.72 19.99 15.78
N ALA A 351 19.54 19.99 17.12
CA ALA A 351 20.61 20.10 18.10
C ALA A 351 21.35 18.77 18.38
N ASP A 352 20.71 17.65 18.05
CA ASP A 352 21.17 16.31 18.44
C ASP A 352 21.65 15.47 17.26
N ARG A 353 22.09 16.13 16.19
CA ARG A 353 22.64 15.46 15.00
C ARG A 353 24.01 14.83 15.32
N GLY A 354 24.41 13.92 14.45
CA GLY A 354 25.64 13.15 14.62
C GLY A 354 26.89 13.98 14.85
N ARG A 355 27.85 13.41 15.51
CA ARG A 355 29.15 14.01 15.84
C ARG A 355 30.27 13.15 15.31
N MET A 356 31.36 13.80 14.91
CA MET A 356 32.59 13.12 14.54
C MET A 356 33.65 13.37 15.62
N TYR A 357 34.43 12.34 15.88
CA TYR A 357 35.52 12.37 16.83
C TYR A 357 36.82 12.07 16.08
N VAL A 358 37.78 12.97 16.20
CA VAL A 358 39.11 12.85 15.59
C VAL A 358 40.15 12.87 16.67
N HIS A 359 41.32 12.26 16.43
CA HIS A 359 42.40 12.30 17.39
C HIS A 359 42.90 13.75 17.58
N ALA A 360 43.19 14.16 18.82
CA ALA A 360 43.62 15.51 19.15
C ALA A 360 44.99 15.84 18.59
N ASP A 361 45.90 14.86 18.51
CA ASP A 361 47.19 15.01 17.88
C ASP A 361 47.09 14.85 16.36
N ALA A 362 47.61 15.81 15.61
CA ALA A 362 47.49 15.85 14.16
C ALA A 362 48.17 14.69 13.42
N GLN A 363 49.28 14.17 13.97
CA GLN A 363 50.01 13.06 13.38
C GLN A 363 49.22 11.78 13.57
N GLN A 364 48.72 11.55 14.79
CA GLN A 364 47.87 10.37 15.08
C GLN A 364 46.50 10.48 14.39
N ALA A 365 45.94 11.68 14.22
CA ALA A 365 44.73 11.89 13.42
C ALA A 365 44.91 11.54 11.94
N ALA A 366 46.11 11.57 11.42
CA ALA A 366 46.40 11.11 10.06
C ALA A 366 46.51 9.58 9.94
N GLU A 367 46.79 8.88 11.03
CA GLU A 367 47.01 7.44 11.08
C GLU A 367 45.76 6.69 11.56
N LEU A 368 44.97 7.29 12.44
CA LEU A 368 43.80 6.68 13.05
C LEU A 368 42.49 7.09 12.36
N GLN A 369 41.58 6.17 12.22
CA GLN A 369 40.26 6.47 11.67
C GLN A 369 39.51 7.47 12.55
N PRO A 370 38.85 8.47 11.97
CA PRO A 370 37.83 9.20 12.68
C PRO A 370 36.66 8.29 12.97
N VAL A 371 35.98 8.48 14.10
CA VAL A 371 34.78 7.75 14.44
C VAL A 371 33.58 8.68 14.48
N GLY A 372 32.43 8.20 14.06
CA GLY A 372 31.20 8.96 13.98
C GLY A 372 30.06 8.32 14.79
N THR A 373 29.25 9.17 15.38
CA THR A 373 28.00 8.76 16.04
C THR A 373 26.81 9.42 15.36
N GLY A 374 25.68 8.74 15.33
CA GLY A 374 24.42 9.37 14.99
C GLY A 374 23.92 10.32 16.08
N GLY A 375 22.88 11.05 15.80
CA GLY A 375 22.14 11.82 16.78
C GLY A 375 21.37 10.91 17.76
N THR A 376 20.90 11.51 18.86
CA THR A 376 20.03 10.80 19.82
C THR A 376 18.57 11.07 19.44
N PRO A 377 17.85 10.08 18.90
CA PRO A 377 16.47 10.28 18.48
C PRO A 377 15.51 10.32 19.68
N ASN A 378 14.42 11.06 19.51
CA ASN A 378 13.30 11.09 20.44
C ASN A 378 12.17 10.19 19.93
N ARG A 379 11.52 9.47 20.85
CA ARG A 379 10.32 8.69 20.51
C ARG A 379 9.13 9.61 20.28
N VAL A 380 8.39 9.36 19.24
CA VAL A 380 7.18 10.08 18.84
C VAL A 380 6.08 9.10 18.48
N SER A 381 4.86 9.58 18.39
CA SER A 381 3.73 8.80 17.89
C SER A 381 2.89 9.68 16.96
N ALA A 382 2.43 9.10 15.87
CA ALA A 382 1.51 9.75 14.94
C ALA A 382 0.50 8.74 14.42
N ASP A 383 -0.61 9.25 13.96
CA ASP A 383 -1.67 8.49 13.31
C ASP A 383 -2.28 9.30 12.17
N ASP A 384 -2.88 8.60 11.23
CA ASP A 384 -3.66 9.19 10.15
C ASP A 384 -4.85 8.30 9.81
N THR A 385 -5.87 8.91 9.21
CA THR A 385 -7.12 8.25 8.89
C THR A 385 -7.63 8.68 7.53
N LEU A 386 -7.88 7.73 6.65
CA LEU A 386 -8.45 7.95 5.33
C LEU A 386 -9.85 7.34 5.22
N VAL A 387 -10.81 8.14 4.75
CA VAL A 387 -12.18 7.67 4.50
C VAL A 387 -12.32 7.29 3.04
N LEU A 388 -12.59 6.02 2.78
CA LEU A 388 -12.79 5.45 1.45
C LEU A 388 -14.28 5.48 1.10
N PRO A 389 -14.66 5.83 -0.15
CA PRO A 389 -16.05 6.00 -0.53
C PRO A 389 -16.82 4.68 -0.54
N ALA A 390 -18.12 4.75 -0.24
CA ALA A 390 -19.04 3.67 -0.50
C ALA A 390 -19.22 3.44 -2.00
N VAL A 391 -19.58 2.23 -2.39
CA VAL A 391 -19.90 1.89 -3.78
C VAL A 391 -21.42 1.98 -3.98
N ALA A 392 -21.85 2.88 -4.83
CA ALA A 392 -23.26 3.02 -5.18
C ALA A 392 -23.83 1.69 -5.72
N PRO A 393 -25.08 1.35 -5.41
CA PRO A 393 -25.72 0.20 -6.04
C PRO A 393 -25.76 0.39 -7.55
N PRO A 394 -25.64 -0.69 -8.33
CA PRO A 394 -25.88 -0.61 -9.75
C PRO A 394 -27.27 0.02 -9.97
N PRO A 395 -27.46 0.89 -10.96
CA PRO A 395 -28.76 1.46 -11.26
C PRO A 395 -29.74 0.34 -11.50
N ILE A 396 -30.91 0.41 -10.84
CA ILE A 396 -32.01 -0.54 -11.09
C ILE A 396 -32.37 -0.36 -12.56
N PRO A 397 -32.41 -1.41 -13.39
CA PRO A 397 -32.84 -1.30 -14.77
C PRO A 397 -34.23 -0.66 -14.80
N ARG A 398 -34.39 0.48 -15.44
CA ARG A 398 -35.70 1.09 -15.67
C ARG A 398 -36.51 0.16 -16.56
N PRO A 399 -37.83 -0.04 -16.29
CA PRO A 399 -38.69 -0.75 -17.22
C PRO A 399 -38.57 -0.15 -18.62
N THR A 400 -38.61 -0.92 -19.64
CA THR A 400 -38.54 -0.47 -21.03
C THR A 400 -39.86 0.14 -21.53
N GLY A 401 -40.91 0.04 -20.74
CA GLY A 401 -42.26 0.52 -20.99
C GLY A 401 -43.14 0.44 -19.75
N GLU A 402 -44.35 0.92 -19.86
CA GLU A 402 -45.39 0.81 -18.83
C GLU A 402 -46.78 0.59 -19.43
N ARG A 403 -47.73 0.11 -18.61
CA ARG A 403 -49.15 0.06 -18.98
C ARG A 403 -49.80 1.42 -18.83
N VAL A 404 -50.69 1.74 -19.72
CA VAL A 404 -51.39 3.04 -19.80
C VAL A 404 -52.83 2.89 -19.43
N SER A 405 -53.37 3.79 -18.62
CA SER A 405 -54.77 3.86 -18.27
C SER A 405 -55.44 5.07 -18.94
N PHE A 406 -56.59 4.83 -19.50
CA PHE A 406 -57.45 5.87 -20.05
C PHE A 406 -58.67 6.05 -19.16
N GLU A 407 -58.99 7.31 -18.86
CA GLU A 407 -60.22 7.68 -18.18
C GLU A 407 -61.18 8.31 -19.16
N LYS A 408 -62.40 7.81 -19.25
CA LYS A 408 -63.45 8.33 -20.13
C LYS A 408 -64.49 9.07 -19.33
N ILE A 409 -64.68 10.33 -19.69
CA ILE A 409 -65.59 11.22 -18.94
C ILE A 409 -66.55 12.00 -19.84
N ASP A 410 -67.67 12.41 -19.26
CA ASP A 410 -68.61 13.35 -19.81
C ASP A 410 -68.01 14.74 -19.81
N ALA A 411 -67.99 15.43 -20.95
CA ALA A 411 -67.33 16.74 -21.09
C ALA A 411 -67.95 17.84 -20.19
N ASP A 412 -69.24 17.75 -19.91
CA ASP A 412 -69.96 18.74 -19.12
C ASP A 412 -69.94 18.46 -17.63
N THR A 413 -70.13 17.18 -17.24
CA THR A 413 -70.35 16.81 -15.85
C THR A 413 -69.15 16.13 -15.21
N GLN A 414 -68.12 15.77 -16.01
CA GLN A 414 -66.95 15.03 -15.61
C GLN A 414 -67.27 13.65 -15.00
N ALA A 415 -68.45 13.13 -15.27
CA ALA A 415 -68.86 11.81 -14.81
C ALA A 415 -68.18 10.72 -15.65
N LEU A 416 -67.78 9.60 -15.01
CA LEU A 416 -67.17 8.46 -15.67
C LEU A 416 -68.18 7.81 -16.66
N LEU A 417 -67.66 7.37 -17.83
CA LEU A 417 -68.45 6.80 -18.90
C LEU A 417 -68.02 5.37 -19.25
N ASP A 418 -68.94 4.43 -19.18
CA ASP A 418 -68.71 3.05 -19.52
C ASP A 418 -69.06 2.78 -21.01
N GLY A 419 -68.45 1.72 -21.54
CA GLY A 419 -68.76 1.20 -22.87
C GLY A 419 -68.04 1.89 -24.04
N ALA A 420 -67.18 2.85 -23.76
CA ALA A 420 -66.29 3.40 -24.78
C ALA A 420 -65.22 2.39 -25.19
N VAL A 421 -64.97 2.23 -26.47
CA VAL A 421 -63.88 1.35 -26.94
C VAL A 421 -62.76 2.26 -27.44
N ILE A 422 -61.61 2.18 -26.75
CA ILE A 422 -60.41 2.89 -27.08
C ILE A 422 -59.43 1.97 -27.83
N ARG A 423 -58.88 2.46 -28.95
CA ARG A 423 -57.86 1.79 -29.75
C ARG A 423 -56.55 2.57 -29.71
N ILE A 424 -55.43 1.84 -29.52
CA ILE A 424 -54.09 2.39 -29.66
C ILE A 424 -53.45 1.75 -30.88
N VAL A 425 -52.79 2.55 -31.69
CA VAL A 425 -52.02 2.10 -32.86
C VAL A 425 -50.57 2.61 -32.76
N ASP A 426 -49.63 1.86 -33.33
CA ASP A 426 -48.26 2.27 -33.47
C ASP A 426 -48.07 3.34 -34.58
N GLY A 427 -46.82 3.78 -34.80
CA GLY A 427 -46.47 4.71 -35.83
C GLY A 427 -46.76 4.26 -37.25
N ASN A 428 -46.97 2.96 -37.50
CA ASN A 428 -47.33 2.36 -38.78
C ASN A 428 -48.84 2.13 -38.93
N GLY A 429 -49.62 2.42 -37.88
CA GLY A 429 -51.05 2.23 -37.87
C GLY A 429 -51.52 0.82 -37.47
N ALA A 430 -50.60 -0.06 -37.04
CA ALA A 430 -50.96 -1.36 -36.52
C ALA A 430 -51.58 -1.25 -35.11
N THR A 431 -52.69 -1.93 -34.87
CA THR A 431 -53.35 -1.95 -33.54
C THR A 431 -52.44 -2.63 -32.52
N VAL A 432 -52.11 -1.93 -31.45
CA VAL A 432 -51.29 -2.42 -30.31
C VAL A 432 -52.19 -2.82 -29.15
N PHE A 433 -53.31 -2.11 -28.98
CA PHE A 433 -54.28 -2.35 -27.93
C PHE A 433 -55.69 -1.91 -28.40
N GLN A 434 -56.70 -2.62 -27.93
CA GLN A 434 -58.08 -2.18 -27.99
C GLN A 434 -58.82 -2.71 -26.77
N GLY A 435 -59.49 -1.82 -26.04
CA GLY A 435 -60.23 -2.19 -24.83
C GLY A 435 -61.42 -1.30 -24.61
N MET A 436 -62.40 -1.78 -23.84
CA MET A 436 -63.62 -1.08 -23.50
C MET A 436 -63.56 -0.56 -22.06
N THR A 437 -64.07 0.65 -21.83
CA THR A 437 -64.12 1.21 -20.48
C THR A 437 -65.15 0.50 -19.62
N ASP A 438 -64.70 0.19 -18.38
CA ASP A 438 -65.53 -0.32 -17.29
C ASP A 438 -65.28 0.57 -16.07
N ASN A 439 -66.34 1.06 -15.43
CA ASN A 439 -66.29 2.14 -14.43
C ASN A 439 -65.51 3.34 -14.90
N GLY A 440 -65.65 3.69 -16.20
CA GLY A 440 -65.01 4.81 -16.85
C GLY A 440 -63.54 4.62 -17.19
N VAL A 441 -62.92 3.51 -16.88
CA VAL A 441 -61.47 3.30 -17.04
C VAL A 441 -61.19 2.08 -17.94
N VAL A 442 -60.15 2.19 -18.76
CA VAL A 442 -59.55 1.05 -19.45
C VAL A 442 -58.02 1.12 -19.35
N THR A 443 -57.40 0.05 -18.94
CA THR A 443 -55.92 -0.08 -18.83
C THR A 443 -55.42 -1.06 -19.89
N THR A 444 -54.30 -0.74 -20.53
CA THR A 444 -53.67 -1.62 -21.50
C THR A 444 -53.23 -2.92 -20.86
N ASP A 445 -53.49 -4.05 -21.52
CA ASP A 445 -52.99 -5.37 -21.12
C ASP A 445 -51.52 -5.59 -21.56
N VAL A 446 -50.99 -4.72 -22.38
CA VAL A 446 -49.61 -4.67 -22.88
C VAL A 446 -48.88 -3.45 -22.34
N GLU A 447 -47.56 -3.55 -22.19
CA GLU A 447 -46.68 -2.41 -21.91
C GLU A 447 -46.34 -1.66 -23.20
N LEU A 448 -46.51 -0.35 -23.19
CA LEU A 448 -46.13 0.52 -24.29
C LEU A 448 -44.70 1.03 -24.01
N ALA A 449 -43.83 0.93 -25.02
CA ALA A 449 -42.43 1.36 -24.91
C ALA A 449 -42.29 2.83 -24.65
N TYR A 450 -41.38 3.22 -23.78
CA TYR A 450 -41.00 4.62 -23.54
C TYR A 450 -40.43 5.26 -24.81
N ASP A 451 -40.60 6.55 -24.90
CA ASP A 451 -40.07 7.42 -25.96
C ASP A 451 -40.48 7.01 -27.39
N THR A 452 -41.55 6.21 -27.49
CA THR A 452 -42.16 5.76 -28.75
C THR A 452 -43.49 6.47 -28.98
N ASN A 453 -43.75 6.85 -30.22
CA ASN A 453 -45.02 7.50 -30.58
C ASN A 453 -46.08 6.46 -30.89
N TYR A 454 -47.15 6.54 -30.16
CA TYR A 454 -48.41 5.85 -30.42
C TYR A 454 -49.49 6.87 -30.68
N PHE A 455 -50.64 6.40 -31.22
CA PHE A 455 -51.81 7.20 -31.37
C PHE A 455 -53.00 6.45 -30.79
N TYR A 456 -53.88 7.16 -30.08
CA TYR A 456 -55.09 6.61 -29.55
C TYR A 456 -56.31 7.39 -30.04
N PHE A 457 -57.45 6.71 -30.13
CA PHE A 457 -58.73 7.28 -30.52
C PHE A 457 -59.86 6.34 -30.08
N GLU A 458 -61.06 6.91 -30.01
CA GLU A 458 -62.26 6.15 -29.75
C GLU A 458 -62.75 5.45 -31.02
N VAL A 459 -63.15 4.18 -30.92
CA VAL A 459 -63.74 3.42 -32.03
C VAL A 459 -65.23 3.08 -31.80
N THR A 460 -65.69 3.18 -30.55
CA THR A 460 -67.09 3.06 -30.18
C THR A 460 -67.35 4.01 -29.01
N GLN A 461 -68.33 4.86 -29.15
CA GLN A 461 -68.74 5.81 -28.11
C GLN A 461 -69.55 5.14 -27.01
N PRO A 462 -69.62 5.71 -25.81
CA PRO A 462 -70.63 5.37 -24.80
C PRO A 462 -72.07 5.66 -25.29
N ASP A 463 -73.01 4.90 -24.75
CA ASP A 463 -74.43 5.12 -25.09
C ASP A 463 -74.89 6.54 -24.74
N GLY A 464 -75.46 7.25 -25.74
CA GLY A 464 -75.93 8.63 -25.59
C GLY A 464 -74.90 9.71 -25.81
N TYR A 465 -73.70 9.35 -26.26
CA TYR A 465 -72.62 10.30 -26.54
C TYR A 465 -72.21 10.31 -28.00
N GLN A 466 -71.51 11.35 -28.39
CA GLN A 466 -70.94 11.49 -29.72
C GLN A 466 -69.61 10.76 -29.78
N LEU A 467 -69.30 10.12 -30.93
CA LEU A 467 -68.00 9.48 -31.13
C LEU A 467 -66.93 10.54 -31.28
N ASP A 468 -65.82 10.44 -30.48
CA ASP A 468 -64.62 11.19 -30.72
C ASP A 468 -63.56 10.29 -31.38
N ASP A 469 -63.53 10.26 -32.69
CA ASP A 469 -62.55 9.55 -33.50
C ASP A 469 -61.28 10.32 -33.76
N THR A 470 -61.08 11.43 -33.04
CA THR A 470 -59.88 12.27 -33.13
C THR A 470 -58.66 11.46 -32.70
N ARG A 471 -57.63 11.45 -33.55
CA ARG A 471 -56.35 10.80 -33.21
C ARG A 471 -55.54 11.68 -32.32
N HIS A 472 -55.30 11.22 -31.10
CA HIS A 472 -54.42 11.83 -30.11
C HIS A 472 -53.06 11.18 -30.09
N THR A 473 -52.00 11.93 -29.87
CA THR A 473 -50.63 11.39 -29.70
C THR A 473 -50.44 10.89 -28.28
N LEU A 474 -49.91 9.70 -28.15
CA LEU A 474 -49.48 9.08 -26.88
C LEU A 474 -48.00 8.82 -26.97
N ARG A 475 -47.26 9.43 -26.06
CA ARG A 475 -45.81 9.19 -25.89
C ARG A 475 -45.47 9.17 -24.42
N LEU A 476 -45.00 8.04 -23.96
CA LEU A 476 -44.53 7.87 -22.59
C LEU A 476 -43.12 8.37 -22.43
N SER A 477 -42.86 9.12 -21.37
CA SER A 477 -41.51 9.61 -21.04
C SER A 477 -40.73 8.58 -20.21
N SER A 478 -39.50 8.33 -20.62
CA SER A 478 -38.57 7.55 -19.80
C SER A 478 -37.93 8.36 -18.67
N VAL A 479 -38.10 9.67 -18.68
CA VAL A 479 -37.42 10.62 -17.77
C VAL A 479 -38.40 11.30 -16.82
N GLU A 480 -39.54 11.74 -17.35
CA GLU A 480 -40.56 12.47 -16.60
C GLU A 480 -41.68 11.53 -16.16
N ALA A 481 -42.44 11.93 -15.13
CA ALA A 481 -43.61 11.17 -14.70
C ALA A 481 -44.68 11.24 -15.77
N ASN A 482 -45.21 10.09 -16.19
CA ASN A 482 -46.35 10.01 -17.09
C ASN A 482 -47.65 10.27 -16.32
N PRO A 483 -48.72 10.76 -16.97
CA PRO A 483 -49.99 10.95 -16.32
C PRO A 483 -50.55 9.60 -15.82
N GLU A 484 -51.23 9.60 -14.68
CA GLU A 484 -51.88 8.40 -14.13
C GLU A 484 -52.99 7.93 -15.08
N TYR A 485 -53.73 8.88 -15.68
CA TYR A 485 -54.78 8.63 -16.66
C TYR A 485 -54.64 9.58 -17.85
N TRP A 486 -54.87 9.04 -19.02
CA TRP A 486 -55.08 9.83 -20.26
C TRP A 486 -56.58 10.07 -20.44
N VAL A 487 -57.03 11.29 -20.16
CA VAL A 487 -58.45 11.65 -20.14
C VAL A 487 -58.99 11.82 -21.55
N ILE A 488 -60.13 11.24 -21.82
CA ILE A 488 -60.87 11.38 -23.09
C ILE A 488 -62.30 11.83 -22.73
N GLU A 489 -62.70 12.99 -23.23
CA GLU A 489 -64.00 13.61 -22.99
C GLU A 489 -64.96 13.29 -24.16
N ASN A 490 -66.25 13.07 -23.89
CA ASN A 490 -67.28 13.02 -24.93
C ASN A 490 -68.43 13.96 -24.63
N ASP A 491 -68.90 14.59 -25.68
CA ASP A 491 -70.13 15.37 -25.67
C ASP A 491 -71.35 14.46 -25.77
N LYS A 492 -72.41 14.81 -25.08
CA LYS A 492 -73.69 14.13 -25.23
C LYS A 492 -74.24 14.32 -26.64
N LEU A 493 -74.94 13.31 -27.12
CA LEU A 493 -75.73 13.47 -28.31
C LEU A 493 -76.77 14.56 -28.07
N PRO A 494 -76.99 15.48 -29.03
CA PRO A 494 -78.02 16.49 -28.91
C PRO A 494 -79.38 15.80 -28.70
N ALA A 495 -80.13 16.28 -27.73
CA ALA A 495 -81.47 15.73 -27.47
C ALA A 495 -82.27 15.72 -28.78
N SER A 496 -82.82 14.53 -29.11
CA SER A 496 -83.72 14.45 -30.25
C SER A 496 -84.82 15.43 -30.05
N PRO A 497 -85.12 16.25 -31.05
CA PRO A 497 -86.21 17.19 -30.93
C PRO A 497 -87.46 16.44 -30.59
N PRO A 498 -88.32 16.95 -29.69
CA PRO A 498 -89.57 16.23 -29.31
C PRO A 498 -90.40 16.02 -30.58
N PRO A 499 -91.09 14.88 -30.70
CA PRO A 499 -91.87 14.58 -31.89
C PRO A 499 -92.89 15.66 -32.12
N VAL A 500 -92.92 16.26 -33.34
CA VAL A 500 -93.85 17.27 -33.74
C VAL A 500 -95.20 16.57 -33.86
N VAL A 501 -96.08 16.69 -32.86
CA VAL A 501 -97.40 16.13 -32.82
C VAL A 501 -98.33 17.09 -33.54
N GLY A 502 -98.69 16.78 -34.77
CA GLY A 502 -99.67 17.50 -35.53
C GLY A 502 -101.05 16.98 -35.26
N GLU A 503 -102.09 17.86 -35.01
CA GLU A 503 -103.47 17.47 -34.90
C GLU A 503 -104.04 17.36 -36.27
N ALA A 504 -104.41 16.18 -36.74
CA ALA A 504 -105.09 15.98 -38.01
C ALA A 504 -106.61 15.85 -37.76
N ARG A 505 -107.33 16.82 -38.30
CA ARG A 505 -108.83 16.81 -38.29
C ARG A 505 -109.34 16.18 -39.58
N ILE A 506 -110.00 15.05 -39.49
CA ILE A 506 -110.58 14.38 -40.63
C ILE A 506 -112.09 14.59 -40.57
N ARG A 507 -112.66 15.15 -41.68
CA ARG A 507 -114.06 15.36 -41.81
C ARG A 507 -114.65 14.51 -42.98
N LYS A 508 -115.51 13.59 -42.63
CA LYS A 508 -116.27 12.81 -43.65
C LYS A 508 -117.43 13.62 -44.15
N LEU A 509 -117.56 13.74 -45.46
CA LEU A 509 -118.65 14.48 -46.12
C LEU A 509 -119.43 13.51 -47.02
N GLY A 510 -120.71 13.79 -47.18
CA GLY A 510 -121.56 13.13 -48.19
C GLY A 510 -121.13 13.58 -49.56
N ALA A 511 -120.93 12.69 -50.53
CA ALA A 511 -120.48 12.99 -51.88
C ALA A 511 -121.41 13.95 -52.62
N ASP A 512 -122.69 13.83 -52.44
CA ASP A 512 -123.69 14.57 -53.19
C ASP A 512 -124.14 15.87 -52.51
N THR A 513 -123.95 15.97 -51.17
CA THR A 513 -124.52 17.08 -50.41
C THR A 513 -123.48 17.97 -49.74
N GLY A 514 -122.21 17.54 -49.69
CA GLY A 514 -121.18 18.20 -48.94
C GLY A 514 -121.42 18.32 -47.44
N ALA A 515 -122.52 17.70 -46.94
CA ALA A 515 -122.85 17.71 -45.51
C ALA A 515 -122.00 16.74 -44.71
N GLY A 516 -121.60 17.11 -43.43
CA GLY A 516 -120.91 16.20 -42.54
C GLY A 516 -121.67 14.96 -42.24
N LEU A 517 -121.07 13.78 -42.40
CA LEU A 517 -121.70 12.46 -42.08
C LEU A 517 -121.29 12.06 -40.71
N SER A 518 -122.24 11.78 -39.83
CA SER A 518 -122.03 11.22 -38.48
C SER A 518 -122.06 9.70 -38.53
N GLY A 519 -121.42 9.07 -37.55
CA GLY A 519 -121.38 7.64 -37.42
C GLY A 519 -120.37 6.90 -38.30
N CYS A 520 -119.50 7.58 -39.01
CA CYS A 520 -118.43 6.95 -39.79
C CYS A 520 -117.23 6.64 -38.88
N LYS A 521 -116.81 5.37 -38.97
CA LYS A 521 -115.56 4.93 -38.31
C LYS A 521 -114.42 5.19 -39.23
N ILE A 522 -113.45 5.99 -38.75
CA ILE A 522 -112.21 6.29 -39.48
C ILE A 522 -111.09 5.60 -38.77
N GLU A 523 -110.29 4.80 -39.44
CA GLU A 523 -109.11 4.18 -38.93
C GLU A 523 -107.86 4.84 -39.52
N VAL A 524 -106.96 5.34 -38.65
CA VAL A 524 -105.70 5.95 -39.09
C VAL A 524 -104.61 4.89 -38.77
N LYS A 525 -103.86 4.50 -39.78
CA LYS A 525 -102.72 3.61 -39.63
C LYS A 525 -101.46 4.30 -39.92
N THR A 526 -100.41 3.98 -39.14
CA THR A 526 -99.04 4.46 -39.50
C THR A 526 -98.61 3.74 -40.79
N ALA A 527 -97.97 4.42 -41.65
CA ALA A 527 -97.31 3.79 -42.79
C ALA A 527 -96.17 2.91 -42.27
N SER A 528 -96.13 1.69 -42.68
CA SER A 528 -95.06 0.73 -42.35
C SER A 528 -93.86 0.99 -43.20
#